data_c5b134109eec8b425cd8a94bd08e0d6f
#
_entry.id   c5b134109eec8b425cd8a94bd08e0d6f
#
_cell.length_a   1.000
_cell.length_b   1.000
_cell.length_c   1.000
_cell.angle_alpha   90.00
_cell.angle_beta   90.00
_cell.angle_gamma   90.00
#
_symmetry.space_group_name_H-M   'P 1'
#
loop_
_entity.id
_entity.type
_entity.pdbx_description
1 polymer ?
#
loop_
_entity_poly.entity_id
_entity_poly.type
_entity_poly.pdbx_seq_one_letter_code
_entity_poly.pdbx_strand_id
1 'polypeptide(L)'
;ILMFARSLNNAAIPQITKNFSGGNRDRSVLLTSYISKYTFLLMCFAAFPVLMEMDFLLNLWLKDVPEGAVVFCNLMVLGGLIGCLGEGIPALINATGNIRTYQIIFHTFNLLGLPIAYLLFKKGYDAYMILVVYCVVYLLSAILRLFLLKYLYKFDIRMLINKSYARILLVSMPLIVYYIILNNPNTSVLGH
;
A
#
# COMPACT_ATOMS: atom_id res chain seq x y z
N ILE A 1 9.12 9.62 2.65
CA ILE A 1 8.44 9.16 1.41
C ILE A 1 6.93 9.11 1.61
N LEU A 2 6.40 8.37 2.60
CA LEU A 2 4.96 8.27 2.90
C LEU A 2 4.28 9.62 3.18
N MET A 3 4.96 10.57 3.84
CA MET A 3 4.45 11.91 4.08
C MET A 3 4.17 12.68 2.77
N PHE A 4 5.05 12.55 1.80
CA PHE A 4 4.90 13.21 0.51
C PHE A 4 3.71 12.65 -0.28
N ALA A 5 3.56 11.33 -0.30
CA ALA A 5 2.41 10.66 -0.90
C ALA A 5 1.07 11.08 -0.26
N ARG A 6 1.04 11.23 1.07
CA ARG A 6 -0.13 11.72 1.80
C ARG A 6 -0.47 13.18 1.54
N SER A 7 0.53 14.02 1.28
CA SER A 7 0.30 15.44 0.95
C SER A 7 -0.51 15.61 -0.33
N LEU A 8 -0.25 14.77 -1.35
CA LEU A 8 -1.06 14.74 -2.58
C LEU A 8 -2.50 14.34 -2.30
N ASN A 9 -2.69 13.34 -1.44
CA ASN A 9 -4.02 12.89 -1.03
C ASN A 9 -4.79 14.02 -0.33
N ASN A 10 -4.17 14.69 0.63
CA ASN A 10 -4.78 15.79 1.39
C ASN A 10 -5.20 16.97 0.50
N ALA A 11 -4.43 17.30 -0.52
CA ALA A 11 -4.76 18.38 -1.46
C ALA A 11 -6.02 18.06 -2.30
N ALA A 12 -6.32 16.80 -2.52
CA ALA A 12 -7.44 16.38 -3.36
C ALA A 12 -8.75 16.11 -2.58
N ILE A 13 -8.67 15.92 -1.25
CA ILE A 13 -9.84 15.69 -0.40
C ILE A 13 -10.94 16.74 -0.57
N PRO A 14 -10.65 18.07 -0.58
CA PRO A 14 -11.69 19.09 -0.74
C PRO A 14 -12.42 18.98 -2.08
N GLN A 15 -11.69 18.61 -3.15
CA GLN A 15 -12.28 18.44 -4.48
C GLN A 15 -13.21 17.21 -4.56
N ILE A 16 -12.81 16.10 -3.93
CA ILE A 16 -13.67 14.90 -3.82
C ILE A 16 -14.97 15.26 -3.11
N THR A 17 -14.87 15.91 -1.95
CA THR A 17 -16.02 16.30 -1.14
C THR A 17 -16.92 17.27 -1.88
N LYS A 18 -16.36 18.30 -2.56
CA LYS A 18 -17.12 19.26 -3.36
C LYS A 18 -17.89 18.60 -4.51
N ASN A 19 -17.25 17.70 -5.24
CA ASN A 19 -17.91 17.00 -6.33
C ASN A 19 -19.02 16.07 -5.81
N PHE A 20 -18.78 15.38 -4.69
CA PHE A 20 -19.76 14.52 -4.06
C PHE A 20 -21.00 15.29 -3.60
N SER A 21 -20.83 16.41 -2.86
CA SER A 21 -21.90 17.28 -2.40
C SER A 21 -22.67 17.92 -3.55
N GLY A 22 -22.00 18.20 -4.68
CA GLY A 22 -22.62 18.69 -5.91
C GLY A 22 -23.34 17.63 -6.74
N GLY A 23 -23.50 16.39 -6.24
CA GLY A 23 -24.20 15.29 -6.91
C GLY A 23 -23.38 14.55 -7.97
N ASN A 24 -22.15 14.99 -8.28
CA ASN A 24 -21.27 14.38 -9.28
C ASN A 24 -20.48 13.21 -8.72
N ARG A 25 -21.17 12.10 -8.38
CA ARG A 25 -20.56 10.89 -7.79
C ARG A 25 -19.48 10.28 -8.67
N ASP A 26 -19.70 10.18 -9.96
CA ASP A 26 -18.74 9.59 -10.91
C ASP A 26 -17.44 10.37 -10.97
N ARG A 27 -17.52 11.69 -10.91
CA ARG A 27 -16.33 12.56 -10.86
C ARG A 27 -15.55 12.39 -9.56
N SER A 28 -16.23 12.18 -8.44
CA SER A 28 -15.58 11.88 -7.15
C SER A 28 -14.85 10.53 -7.19
N VAL A 29 -15.46 9.49 -7.76
CA VAL A 29 -14.83 8.17 -7.97
C VAL A 29 -13.64 8.28 -8.92
N LEU A 30 -13.75 9.07 -9.99
CA LEU A 30 -12.66 9.31 -10.93
C LEU A 30 -11.45 9.99 -10.26
N LEU A 31 -11.68 11.02 -9.46
CA LEU A 31 -10.62 11.69 -8.71
C LEU A 31 -9.96 10.73 -7.71
N THR A 32 -10.76 9.96 -6.98
CA THR A 32 -10.28 8.91 -6.07
C THR A 32 -9.37 7.90 -6.80
N SER A 33 -9.77 7.51 -8.03
CA SER A 33 -8.96 6.60 -8.86
C SER A 33 -7.60 7.20 -9.23
N TYR A 34 -7.57 8.48 -9.59
CA TYR A 34 -6.32 9.18 -9.91
C TYR A 34 -5.43 9.33 -8.69
N ILE A 35 -5.98 9.70 -7.54
CA ILE A 35 -5.22 9.82 -6.30
C ILE A 35 -4.58 8.48 -5.94
N SER A 36 -5.37 7.40 -5.87
CA SER A 36 -4.86 6.06 -5.54
C SER A 36 -3.74 5.64 -6.49
N LYS A 37 -3.92 5.88 -7.80
CA LYS A 37 -2.92 5.57 -8.81
C LYS A 37 -1.63 6.38 -8.64
N TYR A 38 -1.74 7.70 -8.57
CA TYR A 38 -0.56 8.57 -8.51
C TYR A 38 0.19 8.45 -7.19
N THR A 39 -0.52 8.30 -6.06
CA THR A 39 0.09 8.04 -4.76
C THR A 39 0.90 6.75 -4.78
N PHE A 40 0.34 5.68 -5.34
CA PHE A 40 1.06 4.41 -5.47
C PHE A 40 2.28 4.51 -6.40
N LEU A 41 2.13 5.13 -7.59
CA LEU A 41 3.23 5.28 -8.54
C LEU A 41 4.37 6.12 -7.97
N LEU A 42 4.05 7.21 -7.28
CA LEU A 42 5.04 8.05 -6.62
C LEU A 42 5.76 7.29 -5.50
N MET A 43 5.02 6.50 -4.73
CA MET A 43 5.62 5.63 -3.72
C MET A 43 6.51 4.55 -4.34
N CYS A 44 6.09 3.92 -5.45
CA CYS A 44 6.92 2.98 -6.20
C CYS A 44 8.22 3.60 -6.69
N PHE A 45 8.14 4.79 -7.28
CA PHE A 45 9.32 5.51 -7.79
C PHE A 45 10.35 5.76 -6.69
N ALA A 46 9.90 6.13 -5.49
CA ALA A 46 10.77 6.37 -4.36
C ALA A 46 11.21 5.09 -3.62
N ALA A 47 10.34 4.08 -3.55
CA ALA A 47 10.64 2.84 -2.83
C ALA A 47 11.55 1.91 -3.62
N PHE A 48 11.45 1.92 -4.96
CA PHE A 48 12.21 1.01 -5.81
C PHE A 48 13.74 1.14 -5.61
N PRO A 49 14.38 2.32 -5.76
CA PRO A 49 15.81 2.46 -5.51
C PRO A 49 16.20 2.13 -4.06
N VAL A 50 15.33 2.44 -3.09
CA VAL A 50 15.57 2.12 -1.68
C VAL A 50 15.59 0.61 -1.45
N LEU A 51 14.68 -0.14 -2.07
CA LEU A 51 14.64 -1.61 -1.98
C LEU A 51 15.85 -2.27 -2.65
N MET A 52 16.35 -1.68 -3.74
CA MET A 52 17.51 -2.20 -4.48
C MET A 52 18.82 -2.03 -3.70
N GLU A 53 18.98 -0.88 -3.06
CA GLU A 53 20.22 -0.47 -2.41
C GLU A 53 20.09 -0.44 -0.88
N MET A 54 19.21 -1.26 -0.29
CA MET A 54 18.94 -1.24 1.14
C MET A 54 20.18 -1.55 1.97
N ASP A 55 21.00 -2.51 1.55
CA ASP A 55 22.25 -2.84 2.21
C ASP A 55 23.22 -1.65 2.23
N PHE A 56 23.38 -1.00 1.08
CA PHE A 56 24.25 0.18 0.98
C PHE A 56 23.73 1.33 1.85
N LEU A 57 22.41 1.59 1.81
CA LEU A 57 21.80 2.66 2.60
C LEU A 57 21.93 2.43 4.10
N LEU A 58 21.78 1.20 4.56
CA LEU A 58 21.94 0.88 5.97
C LEU A 58 23.40 0.99 6.41
N ASN A 59 24.34 0.52 5.63
CA ASN A 59 25.77 0.65 5.90
C ASN A 59 26.25 2.11 5.86
N LEU A 60 25.63 2.95 5.04
CA LEU A 60 25.96 4.39 4.99
C LEU A 60 25.50 5.11 6.27
N TRP A 61 24.38 4.68 6.84
CA TRP A 61 23.75 5.36 7.97
C TRP A 61 24.11 4.76 9.34
N LEU A 62 24.32 3.46 9.40
CA LEU A 62 24.64 2.73 10.62
C LEU A 62 26.12 2.28 10.58
N LYS A 63 26.83 2.43 11.70
CA LYS A 63 28.20 1.91 11.85
C LYS A 63 28.22 0.37 11.82
N ASP A 64 27.26 -0.23 12.54
CA ASP A 64 27.08 -1.68 12.61
C ASP A 64 25.64 -1.99 12.25
N VAL A 65 25.42 -2.72 11.17
CA VAL A 65 24.08 -3.11 10.70
C VAL A 65 23.67 -4.39 11.45
N PRO A 66 22.59 -4.37 12.26
CA PRO A 66 22.12 -5.56 12.96
C PRO A 66 21.70 -6.66 12.00
N GLU A 67 21.89 -7.92 12.42
CA GLU A 67 21.45 -9.08 11.66
C GLU A 67 19.94 -9.00 11.37
N GLY A 68 19.56 -9.19 10.11
CA GLY A 68 18.14 -9.11 9.67
C GLY A 68 17.59 -7.70 9.43
N ALA A 69 18.33 -6.62 9.74
CA ALA A 69 17.85 -5.25 9.55
C ALA A 69 17.40 -4.96 8.11
N VAL A 70 18.12 -5.49 7.12
CA VAL A 70 17.79 -5.36 5.69
C VAL A 70 16.42 -5.96 5.39
N VAL A 71 16.15 -7.18 5.88
CA VAL A 71 14.86 -7.87 5.68
C VAL A 71 13.75 -7.07 6.34
N PHE A 72 13.94 -6.58 7.57
CA PHE A 72 12.98 -5.72 8.27
C PHE A 72 12.66 -4.46 7.47
N CYS A 73 13.68 -3.73 7.02
CA CYS A 73 13.51 -2.49 6.27
C CYS A 73 12.83 -2.73 4.92
N ASN A 74 13.21 -3.78 4.20
CA ASN A 74 12.57 -4.15 2.94
C ASN A 74 11.09 -4.48 3.12
N LEU A 75 10.73 -5.27 4.13
CA LEU A 75 9.34 -5.59 4.45
C LEU A 75 8.54 -4.36 4.87
N MET A 76 9.15 -3.41 5.63
CA MET A 76 8.49 -2.15 5.98
C MET A 76 8.20 -1.29 4.74
N VAL A 77 9.14 -1.18 3.81
CA VAL A 77 8.95 -0.44 2.55
C VAL A 77 7.88 -1.11 1.69
N LEU A 78 7.91 -2.44 1.56
CA LEU A 78 6.89 -3.21 0.85
C LEU A 78 5.50 -3.05 1.48
N GLY A 79 5.41 -3.15 2.81
CA GLY A 79 4.17 -2.90 3.55
C GLY A 79 3.63 -1.48 3.30
N GLY A 80 4.51 -0.48 3.26
CA GLY A 80 4.17 0.90 2.91
C GLY A 80 3.61 1.04 1.49
N LEU A 81 4.23 0.35 0.51
CA LEU A 81 3.73 0.29 -0.88
C LEU A 81 2.33 -0.32 -0.96
N ILE A 82 2.13 -1.47 -0.33
CA ILE A 82 0.83 -2.15 -0.30
C ILE A 82 -0.20 -1.25 0.40
N GLY A 83 0.17 -0.58 1.49
CA GLY A 83 -0.68 0.36 2.21
C GLY A 83 -1.18 1.54 1.36
N CYS A 84 -0.40 1.95 0.35
CA CYS A 84 -0.80 3.00 -0.59
C CYS A 84 -1.87 2.55 -1.60
N LEU A 85 -2.15 1.24 -1.71
CA LEU A 85 -3.25 0.76 -2.54
C LEU A 85 -4.59 1.27 -2.00
N GLY A 86 -5.30 2.04 -2.79
CA GLY A 86 -6.60 2.58 -2.41
C GLY A 86 -6.56 3.73 -1.38
N GLU A 87 -5.47 4.47 -1.28
CA GLU A 87 -5.30 5.59 -0.34
C GLU A 87 -6.34 6.71 -0.55
N GLY A 88 -6.87 6.88 -1.76
CA GLY A 88 -7.95 7.83 -2.04
C GLY A 88 -9.34 7.38 -1.55
N ILE A 89 -9.55 6.10 -1.27
CA ILE A 89 -10.87 5.55 -0.91
C ILE A 89 -11.41 6.14 0.41
N PRO A 90 -10.60 6.29 1.49
CA PRO A 90 -11.07 6.92 2.71
C PRO A 90 -11.62 8.34 2.51
N ALA A 91 -11.02 9.12 1.61
CA ALA A 91 -11.51 10.46 1.30
C ALA A 91 -12.91 10.44 0.66
N LEU A 92 -13.15 9.49 -0.25
CA LEU A 92 -14.47 9.30 -0.87
C LEU A 92 -15.51 8.85 0.15
N ILE A 93 -15.16 7.95 1.07
CA ILE A 93 -16.06 7.49 2.13
C ILE A 93 -16.37 8.63 3.11
N ASN A 94 -15.37 9.42 3.48
CA ASN A 94 -15.57 10.59 4.34
C ASN A 94 -16.52 11.60 3.71
N ALA A 95 -16.48 11.79 2.39
CA ALA A 95 -17.41 12.66 1.68
C ALA A 95 -18.87 12.20 1.77
N THR A 96 -19.15 10.90 2.01
CA THR A 96 -20.52 10.39 2.21
C THR A 96 -21.12 10.76 3.56
N GLY A 97 -20.33 11.19 4.54
CA GLY A 97 -20.75 11.46 5.92
C GLY A 97 -20.97 10.22 6.78
N ASN A 98 -21.11 9.03 6.21
CA ASN A 98 -21.33 7.78 6.96
C ASN A 98 -20.04 6.98 7.10
N ILE A 99 -19.11 7.47 7.92
CA ILE A 99 -17.79 6.89 8.11
C ILE A 99 -17.70 5.82 9.19
N ARG A 100 -18.66 5.80 10.13
CA ARG A 100 -18.59 4.96 11.34
C ARG A 100 -18.43 3.48 11.01
N THR A 101 -19.27 2.93 10.16
CA THR A 101 -19.26 1.51 9.81
C THR A 101 -17.96 1.11 9.11
N TYR A 102 -17.47 1.95 8.20
CA TYR A 102 -16.20 1.72 7.53
C TYR A 102 -15.04 1.72 8.52
N GLN A 103 -14.95 2.71 9.40
CA GLN A 103 -13.86 2.81 10.37
C GLN A 103 -13.83 1.58 11.31
N ILE A 104 -15.00 1.17 11.83
CA ILE A 104 -15.07 0.00 12.71
C ILE A 104 -14.58 -1.25 11.98
N ILE A 105 -15.15 -1.57 10.81
CA ILE A 105 -14.81 -2.78 10.07
C ILE A 105 -13.33 -2.77 9.66
N PHE A 106 -12.87 -1.67 9.09
CA PHE A 106 -11.51 -1.55 8.56
C PHE A 106 -10.45 -1.64 9.67
N HIS A 107 -10.62 -0.91 10.77
CA HIS A 107 -9.64 -0.92 11.86
C HIS A 107 -9.69 -2.23 12.66
N THR A 108 -10.87 -2.82 12.90
CA THR A 108 -10.99 -4.14 13.52
C THR A 108 -10.29 -5.19 12.67
N PHE A 109 -10.46 -5.15 11.35
CA PHE A 109 -9.78 -6.07 10.45
C PHE A 109 -8.25 -5.93 10.52
N ASN A 110 -7.73 -4.71 10.51
CA ASN A 110 -6.29 -4.48 10.64
C ASN A 110 -5.74 -4.91 12.02
N LEU A 111 -6.55 -4.80 13.07
CA LEU A 111 -6.18 -5.24 14.42
C LEU A 111 -5.97 -6.76 14.51
N LEU A 112 -6.61 -7.55 13.63
CA LEU A 112 -6.42 -9.00 13.57
C LEU A 112 -4.98 -9.41 13.25
N GLY A 113 -4.19 -8.52 12.67
CA GLY A 113 -2.77 -8.75 12.45
C GLY A 113 -1.98 -9.02 13.74
N LEU A 114 -2.36 -8.39 14.86
CA LEU A 114 -1.67 -8.56 16.14
C LEU A 114 -1.82 -9.98 16.72
N PRO A 115 -3.03 -10.55 16.88
CA PRO A 115 -3.17 -11.91 17.39
C PRO A 115 -2.55 -12.95 16.45
N ILE A 116 -2.59 -12.74 15.13
CA ILE A 116 -1.94 -13.65 14.18
C ILE A 116 -0.42 -13.61 14.38
N ALA A 117 0.19 -12.43 14.48
CA ALA A 117 1.61 -12.26 14.75
C ALA A 117 2.02 -12.90 16.08
N TYR A 118 1.22 -12.70 17.14
CA TYR A 118 1.45 -13.33 18.45
C TYR A 118 1.47 -14.86 18.37
N LEU A 119 0.52 -15.46 17.65
CA LEU A 119 0.47 -16.91 17.47
C LEU A 119 1.69 -17.45 16.71
N LEU A 120 2.22 -16.70 15.75
CA LEU A 120 3.44 -17.06 15.03
C LEU A 120 4.66 -17.02 15.96
N PHE A 121 4.78 -15.97 16.77
CA PHE A 121 5.87 -15.89 17.77
C PHE A 121 5.82 -17.03 18.78
N LYS A 122 4.62 -17.40 19.26
CA LYS A 122 4.46 -18.53 20.17
C LYS A 122 4.88 -19.87 19.56
N LYS A 123 4.84 -20.00 18.21
CA LYS A 123 5.34 -21.16 17.47
C LYS A 123 6.84 -21.11 17.17
N GLY A 124 7.56 -20.06 17.60
CA GLY A 124 8.99 -19.93 17.41
C GLY A 124 9.42 -19.36 16.06
N TYR A 125 8.51 -18.69 15.32
CA TYR A 125 8.87 -17.99 14.10
C TYR A 125 9.65 -16.70 14.38
N ASP A 126 10.52 -16.31 13.46
CA ASP A 126 11.36 -15.12 13.57
C ASP A 126 10.56 -13.82 13.68
N ALA A 127 11.18 -12.81 14.28
CA ALA A 127 10.54 -11.51 14.53
C ALA A 127 10.07 -10.79 13.24
N TYR A 128 10.72 -10.98 12.09
CA TYR A 128 10.31 -10.35 10.82
C TYR A 128 8.96 -10.87 10.31
N MET A 129 8.47 -12.02 10.80
CA MET A 129 7.17 -12.56 10.44
C MET A 129 6.01 -11.63 10.79
N ILE A 130 6.16 -10.73 11.78
CA ILE A 130 5.15 -9.71 12.06
C ILE A 130 4.94 -8.79 10.85
N LEU A 131 6.02 -8.41 10.17
CA LEU A 131 5.94 -7.53 8.99
C LEU A 131 5.33 -8.26 7.79
N VAL A 132 5.62 -9.56 7.63
CA VAL A 132 4.97 -10.40 6.61
C VAL A 132 3.46 -10.46 6.86
N VAL A 133 3.03 -10.69 8.11
CA VAL A 133 1.61 -10.66 8.50
C VAL A 133 0.99 -9.31 8.14
N TYR A 134 1.65 -8.20 8.48
CA TYR A 134 1.13 -6.87 8.13
C TYR A 134 1.05 -6.63 6.63
N CYS A 135 2.02 -7.08 5.84
CA CYS A 135 1.94 -7.01 4.37
C CYS A 135 0.70 -7.75 3.83
N VAL A 136 0.44 -8.95 4.34
CA VAL A 136 -0.75 -9.75 3.97
C VAL A 136 -2.04 -9.05 4.42
N VAL A 137 -2.09 -8.55 5.66
CA VAL A 137 -3.24 -7.81 6.19
C VAL A 137 -3.51 -6.55 5.38
N TYR A 138 -2.49 -5.79 4.98
CA TYR A 138 -2.66 -4.60 4.13
C TYR A 138 -3.17 -4.95 2.74
N LEU A 139 -2.70 -6.04 2.14
CA LEU A 139 -3.20 -6.53 0.85
C LEU A 139 -4.68 -6.90 0.94
N LEU A 140 -5.06 -7.67 1.96
CA LEU A 140 -6.45 -8.04 2.22
C LEU A 140 -7.31 -6.81 2.56
N SER A 141 -6.75 -5.83 3.27
CA SER A 141 -7.40 -4.56 3.57
C SER A 141 -7.69 -3.74 2.31
N ALA A 142 -6.80 -3.77 1.30
CA ALA A 142 -7.05 -3.12 0.03
C ALA A 142 -8.26 -3.74 -0.70
N ILE A 143 -8.39 -5.06 -0.67
CA ILE A 143 -9.55 -5.79 -1.21
C ILE A 143 -10.80 -5.47 -0.40
N LEU A 144 -10.71 -5.47 0.93
CA LEU A 144 -11.81 -5.12 1.82
C LEU A 144 -12.34 -3.71 1.56
N ARG A 145 -11.47 -2.73 1.32
CA ARG A 145 -11.88 -1.35 0.95
C ARG A 145 -12.75 -1.34 -0.31
N LEU A 146 -12.37 -2.08 -1.35
CA LEU A 146 -13.16 -2.19 -2.58
C LEU A 146 -14.52 -2.86 -2.32
N PHE A 147 -14.51 -3.91 -1.52
CA PHE A 147 -15.74 -4.60 -1.14
C PHE A 147 -16.70 -3.68 -0.38
N LEU A 148 -16.22 -2.96 0.63
CA LEU A 148 -17.01 -2.02 1.41
C LEU A 148 -17.54 -0.88 0.53
N LEU A 149 -16.71 -0.36 -0.38
CA LEU A 149 -17.12 0.70 -1.30
C LEU A 149 -18.29 0.26 -2.20
N LYS A 150 -18.24 -0.97 -2.70
CA LYS A 150 -19.28 -1.54 -3.55
C LYS A 150 -20.56 -1.85 -2.78
N TYR A 151 -20.44 -2.62 -1.68
CA TYR A 151 -21.61 -3.18 -1.01
C TYR A 151 -22.26 -2.23 0.00
N LEU A 152 -21.43 -1.51 0.76
CA LEU A 152 -21.94 -0.61 1.81
C LEU A 152 -22.31 0.77 1.24
N TYR A 153 -21.50 1.30 0.33
CA TYR A 153 -21.69 2.65 -0.21
C TYR A 153 -22.26 2.69 -1.62
N LYS A 154 -22.45 1.54 -2.26
CA LYS A 154 -23.05 1.37 -3.59
C LYS A 154 -22.38 2.21 -4.69
N PHE A 155 -21.06 2.34 -4.63
CA PHE A 155 -20.30 2.97 -5.69
C PHE A 155 -19.94 1.98 -6.80
N ASP A 156 -19.87 2.46 -8.05
CA ASP A 156 -19.33 1.67 -9.15
C ASP A 156 -17.80 1.59 -9.04
N ILE A 157 -17.30 0.41 -8.67
CA ILE A 157 -15.88 0.16 -8.53
C ILE A 157 -15.17 -0.15 -9.86
N ARG A 158 -15.91 -0.37 -10.96
CA ARG A 158 -15.32 -0.73 -12.28
C ARG A 158 -14.37 0.34 -12.76
N MET A 159 -14.77 1.62 -12.61
CA MET A 159 -13.92 2.75 -12.97
C MET A 159 -12.63 2.77 -12.13
N LEU A 160 -12.71 2.46 -10.84
CA LEU A 160 -11.60 2.42 -9.91
C LEU A 160 -10.64 1.28 -10.25
N ILE A 161 -11.17 0.10 -10.55
CA ILE A 161 -10.38 -1.07 -10.96
C ILE A 161 -9.66 -0.78 -12.28
N ASN A 162 -10.37 -0.34 -13.32
CA ASN A 162 -9.77 -0.15 -14.65
C ASN A 162 -8.79 1.03 -14.72
N LYS A 163 -9.11 2.15 -14.06
CA LYS A 163 -8.28 3.37 -14.15
C LYS A 163 -7.16 3.42 -13.11
N SER A 164 -7.26 2.71 -12.00
CA SER A 164 -6.24 2.69 -10.95
C SER A 164 -5.57 1.32 -10.86
N TYR A 165 -6.25 0.31 -10.36
CA TYR A 165 -5.65 -0.99 -10.02
C TYR A 165 -5.04 -1.73 -11.20
N ALA A 166 -5.71 -1.76 -12.37
CA ALA A 166 -5.16 -2.38 -13.56
C ALA A 166 -3.85 -1.73 -14.02
N ARG A 167 -3.78 -0.40 -13.95
CA ARG A 167 -2.58 0.35 -14.32
C ARG A 167 -1.47 0.23 -13.27
N ILE A 168 -1.83 0.15 -11.99
CA ILE A 168 -0.89 -0.14 -10.90
C ILE A 168 -0.24 -1.50 -11.13
N LEU A 169 -1.02 -2.55 -11.40
CA LEU A 169 -0.52 -3.89 -11.69
C LEU A 169 0.41 -3.89 -12.92
N LEU A 170 0.03 -3.16 -13.97
CA LEU A 170 0.81 -3.09 -15.19
C LEU A 170 2.19 -2.46 -14.99
N VAL A 171 2.30 -1.47 -14.10
CA VAL A 171 3.58 -0.82 -13.78
C VAL A 171 4.36 -1.58 -12.72
N SER A 172 3.69 -2.20 -11.74
CA SER A 172 4.37 -2.94 -10.67
C SER A 172 4.93 -4.29 -11.14
N MET A 173 4.29 -4.96 -12.12
CA MET A 173 4.77 -6.25 -12.63
C MET A 173 6.22 -6.20 -13.15
N PRO A 174 6.60 -5.33 -14.11
CA PRO A 174 7.98 -5.28 -14.59
C PRO A 174 8.98 -4.92 -13.49
N LEU A 175 8.60 -4.08 -12.52
CA LEU A 175 9.46 -3.74 -11.38
C LEU A 175 9.69 -4.95 -10.47
N ILE A 176 8.65 -5.73 -10.19
CA ILE A 176 8.75 -6.95 -9.40
C ILE A 176 9.59 -8.00 -10.11
N VAL A 177 9.36 -8.19 -11.41
CA VAL A 177 10.15 -9.14 -12.24
C VAL A 177 11.62 -8.73 -12.26
N TYR A 178 11.91 -7.46 -12.46
CA TYR A 178 13.27 -6.94 -12.45
C TYR A 178 13.95 -7.14 -11.08
N TYR A 179 13.25 -6.87 -9.98
CA TYR A 179 13.74 -7.11 -8.63
C TYR A 179 14.05 -8.60 -8.37
N ILE A 180 13.16 -9.50 -8.81
CA ILE A 180 13.37 -10.96 -8.67
C ILE A 180 14.57 -11.43 -9.50
N ILE A 181 14.74 -10.92 -10.71
CA ILE A 181 15.87 -11.27 -11.58
C ILE A 181 17.20 -10.85 -10.93
N LEU A 182 17.29 -9.64 -10.40
CA LEU A 182 18.51 -9.15 -9.78
C LEU A 182 18.86 -9.87 -8.48
N ASN A 183 17.84 -10.24 -7.68
CA ASN A 183 18.05 -10.96 -6.41
C ASN A 183 18.12 -12.49 -6.58
N ASN A 184 18.10 -12.99 -7.80
CA ASN A 184 18.22 -14.42 -8.05
C ASN A 184 19.71 -14.82 -7.99
N PRO A 185 20.14 -15.68 -7.03
CA PRO A 185 21.54 -16.06 -6.86
C PRO A 185 22.17 -16.71 -8.10
N ASN A 186 21.35 -17.19 -9.04
CA ASN A 186 21.82 -17.79 -10.29
C ASN A 186 22.21 -16.77 -11.38
N THR A 187 21.88 -15.47 -11.22
CA THR A 187 22.21 -14.43 -12.21
C THR A 187 23.45 -13.62 -11.83
N SER A 188 23.96 -13.76 -10.60
CA SER A 188 25.20 -13.08 -10.14
C SER A 188 26.49 -13.62 -10.77
N VAL A 189 26.43 -14.63 -11.63
CA VAL A 189 27.59 -15.26 -12.30
C VAL A 189 27.96 -14.57 -13.63
N LEU A 190 27.18 -13.63 -14.12
CA LEU A 190 27.39 -12.96 -15.42
C LEU A 190 27.94 -11.52 -15.33
N GLY A 191 28.40 -11.09 -14.16
CA GLY A 191 28.88 -9.72 -13.93
C GLY A 191 30.19 -9.62 -13.18
N HIS A 192 31.24 -10.33 -13.62
CA HIS A 192 32.66 -10.03 -13.33
C HIS A 192 33.46 -10.10 -14.60
#